data_0ea6f7b61dd679d3a22bda92d651fc04
#
_entry.id   0ea6f7b61dd679d3a22bda92d651fc04
#
_cell.length_a   1.000
_cell.length_b   1.000
_cell.length_c   1.000
_cell.angle_alpha   90.00
_cell.angle_beta   90.00
_cell.angle_gamma   90.00
#
_symmetry.space_group_name_H-M   'P 1'
#
loop_
_entity.id
_entity.type
_entity.pdbx_description
1 polymer ?
#
loop_
_entity_poly.entity_id
_entity_poly.type
_entity_poly.pdbx_seq_one_letter_code
_entity_poly.pdbx_strand_id
1 'polypeptide(L)'
;MKINNNLKIAVHIPFFYEEKKKNQLNFFKKVCLEHLNLSTKTKIYVHSNIVLTKLNKRIKFIKHSFEGSHPHKLTWVCRDLMKKQKNQFDIFIYCEDDILFTKKNLKYWLKYKDLCVSQGYNLGFLRVEKNKKNKHLYSADHIKKSKYTIKLDKTNFIIPSSPHCSFWIYDKKEFGEFVNTKYFNFKWKWTGISGVLLIREMASIGWHGINMNGTTMN
;
A
#
# COMPACT_ATOMS: atom_id res chain seq x y z
N MET A 1 1.52 -19.45 13.58
CA MET A 1 0.21 -18.75 13.69
C MET A 1 -0.65 -19.09 12.47
N LYS A 2 -1.88 -19.60 12.68
CA LYS A 2 -2.86 -19.77 11.58
C LYS A 2 -3.56 -18.42 11.33
N ILE A 3 -3.62 -17.94 10.08
CA ILE A 3 -4.44 -16.76 9.77
C ILE A 3 -5.91 -17.15 9.94
N ASN A 4 -6.67 -16.30 10.60
CA ASN A 4 -8.13 -16.41 10.58
C ASN A 4 -8.60 -16.14 9.13
N ASN A 5 -9.05 -17.19 8.44
CA ASN A 5 -9.52 -17.11 7.06
C ASN A 5 -10.80 -16.24 6.91
N ASN A 6 -11.41 -15.82 8.02
CA ASN A 6 -12.61 -14.97 8.05
C ASN A 6 -12.31 -13.47 8.15
N LEU A 7 -11.04 -13.04 8.20
CA LEU A 7 -10.67 -11.62 8.19
C LEU A 7 -11.26 -10.93 6.96
N LYS A 8 -11.99 -9.86 7.19
CA LYS A 8 -12.52 -8.98 6.14
C LYS A 8 -11.42 -8.01 5.72
N ILE A 9 -10.87 -8.18 4.54
CA ILE A 9 -9.76 -7.37 4.02
C ILE A 9 -10.25 -6.54 2.84
N ALA A 10 -10.07 -5.22 2.89
CA ALA A 10 -10.22 -4.33 1.75
C ALA A 10 -8.84 -4.05 1.14
N VAL A 11 -8.70 -4.31 -0.15
CA VAL A 11 -7.49 -3.97 -0.92
C VAL A 11 -7.87 -2.93 -1.95
N HIS A 12 -7.19 -1.79 -1.96
CA HIS A 12 -7.39 -0.72 -2.94
C HIS A 12 -6.16 -0.63 -3.84
N ILE A 13 -6.37 -0.79 -5.13
CA ILE A 13 -5.31 -0.81 -6.15
C ILE A 13 -5.58 0.30 -7.17
N PRO A 14 -4.76 1.36 -7.24
CA PRO A 14 -4.74 2.25 -8.39
C PRO A 14 -4.12 1.52 -9.58
N PHE A 15 -4.85 1.44 -10.69
CA PHE A 15 -4.42 0.76 -11.90
C PHE A 15 -4.73 1.62 -13.14
N PHE A 16 -3.73 2.31 -13.66
CA PHE A 16 -3.86 3.03 -14.92
C PHE A 16 -3.40 2.15 -16.08
N TYR A 17 -4.38 1.70 -16.86
CA TYR A 17 -4.10 0.83 -18.01
C TYR A 17 -3.64 1.64 -19.22
N GLU A 18 -2.54 1.19 -19.81
CA GLU A 18 -2.00 1.69 -21.06
C GLU A 18 -1.83 0.52 -22.04
N GLU A 19 -2.52 0.54 -23.19
CA GLU A 19 -2.47 -0.55 -24.17
C GLU A 19 -1.05 -0.90 -24.64
N LYS A 20 -0.16 0.09 -24.68
CA LYS A 20 1.24 -0.10 -25.08
C LYS A 20 2.05 -0.96 -24.12
N LYS A 21 1.59 -1.12 -22.86
CA LYS A 21 2.29 -1.89 -21.81
C LYS A 21 1.79 -3.34 -21.74
N LYS A 22 2.11 -4.15 -22.74
CA LYS A 22 1.61 -5.55 -22.90
C LYS A 22 1.72 -6.43 -21.66
N ASN A 23 2.75 -6.27 -20.84
CA ASN A 23 2.98 -7.09 -19.65
C ASN A 23 2.28 -6.58 -18.38
N GLN A 24 1.80 -5.34 -18.36
CA GLN A 24 1.19 -4.71 -17.20
C GLN A 24 -0.04 -5.50 -16.72
N LEU A 25 -0.91 -5.87 -17.64
CA LEU A 25 -2.14 -6.59 -17.32
C LEU A 25 -1.88 -7.97 -16.70
N ASN A 26 -0.87 -8.70 -17.19
CA ASN A 26 -0.52 -10.01 -16.65
C ASN A 26 0.01 -9.90 -15.23
N PHE A 27 0.85 -8.90 -14.97
CA PHE A 27 1.37 -8.66 -13.63
C PHE A 27 0.27 -8.22 -12.66
N PHE A 28 -0.57 -7.28 -13.08
CA PHE A 28 -1.74 -6.85 -12.32
C PHE A 28 -2.67 -8.02 -11.95
N LYS A 29 -2.96 -8.93 -12.90
CA LYS A 29 -3.76 -10.14 -12.61
C LYS A 29 -3.11 -10.99 -11.52
N LYS A 30 -1.78 -11.15 -11.56
CA LYS A 30 -1.02 -11.87 -10.53
C LYS A 30 -1.14 -11.20 -9.17
N VAL A 31 -1.00 -9.87 -9.11
CA VAL A 31 -1.20 -9.08 -7.89
C VAL A 31 -2.60 -9.32 -7.32
N CYS A 32 -3.63 -9.25 -8.15
CA CYS A 32 -5.00 -9.51 -7.72
C CYS A 32 -5.19 -10.93 -7.17
N LEU A 33 -4.62 -11.96 -7.81
CA LEU A 33 -4.72 -13.35 -7.35
C LEU A 33 -4.05 -13.53 -5.98
N GLU A 34 -2.86 -12.97 -5.77
CA GLU A 34 -2.18 -13.03 -4.47
C GLU A 34 -3.01 -12.36 -3.37
N HIS A 35 -3.61 -11.21 -3.66
CA HIS A 35 -4.48 -10.54 -2.68
C HIS A 35 -5.76 -11.34 -2.38
N LEU A 36 -6.37 -11.99 -3.37
CA LEU A 36 -7.53 -12.86 -3.16
C LEU A 36 -7.23 -14.04 -2.24
N ASN A 37 -5.97 -14.49 -2.19
CA ASN A 37 -5.49 -15.58 -1.35
C ASN A 37 -5.22 -15.17 0.12
N LEU A 38 -5.25 -13.89 0.45
CA LEU A 38 -5.02 -13.41 1.83
C LEU A 38 -6.09 -13.93 2.79
N SER A 39 -7.36 -13.85 2.39
CA SER A 39 -8.52 -14.36 3.13
C SER A 39 -9.67 -14.70 2.17
N THR A 40 -10.57 -15.58 2.59
CA THR A 40 -11.81 -15.89 1.84
C THR A 40 -12.74 -14.67 1.72
N LYS A 41 -12.64 -13.72 2.65
CA LYS A 41 -13.43 -12.46 2.70
C LYS A 41 -12.68 -11.23 2.19
N THR A 42 -11.56 -11.41 1.48
CA THR A 42 -10.86 -10.30 0.81
C THR A 42 -11.71 -9.75 -0.32
N LYS A 43 -11.87 -8.43 -0.37
CA LYS A 43 -12.45 -7.69 -1.51
C LYS A 43 -11.40 -6.74 -2.07
N ILE A 44 -11.30 -6.71 -3.40
CA ILE A 44 -10.35 -5.84 -4.12
C ILE A 44 -11.16 -4.75 -4.83
N TYR A 45 -10.76 -3.51 -4.63
CA TYR A 45 -11.31 -2.33 -5.29
C TYR A 45 -10.23 -1.75 -6.21
N VAL A 46 -10.43 -1.92 -7.51
CA VAL A 46 -9.50 -1.44 -8.53
C VAL A 46 -9.98 -0.08 -9.03
N HIS A 47 -9.21 0.95 -8.75
CA HIS A 47 -9.45 2.30 -9.24
C HIS A 47 -8.73 2.47 -10.57
N SER A 48 -9.46 2.65 -11.67
CA SER A 48 -8.88 2.57 -13.01
C SER A 48 -9.56 3.50 -14.01
N ASN A 49 -8.89 3.74 -15.14
CA ASN A 49 -9.45 4.38 -16.33
C ASN A 49 -10.29 3.42 -17.18
N ILE A 50 -10.20 2.10 -16.92
CA ILE A 50 -10.96 1.07 -17.63
C ILE A 50 -11.70 0.15 -16.65
N VAL A 51 -12.63 -0.64 -17.19
CA VAL A 51 -13.28 -1.74 -16.46
C VAL A 51 -12.94 -3.04 -17.16
N LEU A 52 -12.28 -3.95 -16.46
CA LEU A 52 -12.05 -5.30 -16.95
C LEU A 52 -13.16 -6.22 -16.44
N THR A 53 -13.82 -6.89 -17.34
CA THR A 53 -14.85 -7.89 -17.04
C THR A 53 -14.22 -9.27 -16.80
N LYS A 54 -14.94 -10.17 -16.12
CA LYS A 54 -14.60 -11.61 -15.98
C LYS A 54 -13.33 -11.96 -15.17
N LEU A 55 -12.85 -11.12 -14.23
CA LEU A 55 -11.73 -11.52 -13.38
C LEU A 55 -12.19 -12.40 -12.20
N ASN A 56 -12.91 -11.85 -11.25
CA ASN A 56 -13.42 -12.55 -10.08
C ASN A 56 -14.51 -11.70 -9.42
N LYS A 57 -15.56 -12.32 -8.86
CA LYS A 57 -16.67 -11.60 -8.18
C LYS A 57 -16.24 -10.78 -6.96
N ARG A 58 -15.08 -11.06 -6.38
CA ARG A 58 -14.49 -10.30 -5.25
C ARG A 58 -13.65 -9.11 -5.70
N ILE A 59 -13.50 -8.87 -7.01
CA ILE A 59 -12.81 -7.73 -7.60
C ILE A 59 -13.84 -6.78 -8.17
N LYS A 60 -13.86 -5.55 -7.67
CA LYS A 60 -14.74 -4.48 -8.12
C LYS A 60 -13.91 -3.38 -8.79
N PHE A 61 -14.18 -3.13 -10.07
CA PHE A 61 -13.60 -1.98 -10.77
C PHE A 61 -14.42 -0.72 -10.52
N ILE A 62 -13.71 0.38 -10.30
CA ILE A 62 -14.26 1.71 -10.14
C ILE A 62 -13.59 2.56 -11.20
N LYS A 63 -14.36 2.88 -12.24
CA LYS A 63 -13.89 3.71 -13.36
C LYS A 63 -13.82 5.16 -12.93
N HIS A 64 -12.72 5.81 -13.27
CA HIS A 64 -12.50 7.25 -13.08
C HIS A 64 -12.26 7.92 -14.43
N SER A 65 -12.83 9.12 -14.62
CA SER A 65 -12.49 10.00 -15.75
C SER A 65 -11.26 10.83 -15.39
N PHE A 66 -10.41 11.08 -16.37
CA PHE A 66 -9.19 11.88 -16.25
C PHE A 66 -9.22 13.12 -17.11
N GLU A 67 -10.40 13.51 -17.64
CA GLU A 67 -10.55 14.74 -18.39
C GLU A 67 -10.04 15.92 -17.57
N GLY A 68 -9.05 16.62 -18.11
CA GLY A 68 -8.41 17.76 -17.42
C GLY A 68 -7.57 17.41 -16.19
N SER A 69 -7.29 16.14 -15.91
CA SER A 69 -6.47 15.75 -14.77
C SER A 69 -5.42 14.67 -15.10
N HIS A 70 -4.31 14.69 -14.35
CA HIS A 70 -3.21 13.74 -14.56
C HIS A 70 -3.56 12.35 -14.01
N PRO A 71 -3.18 11.24 -14.69
CA PRO A 71 -3.41 9.85 -14.23
C PRO A 71 -2.90 9.55 -12.81
N HIS A 72 -1.90 10.23 -12.33
CA HIS A 72 -1.40 10.10 -10.95
C HIS A 72 -2.47 10.41 -9.88
N LYS A 73 -3.56 11.07 -10.25
CA LYS A 73 -4.71 11.28 -9.35
C LYS A 73 -5.36 9.97 -8.90
N LEU A 74 -5.17 8.86 -9.62
CA LEU A 74 -5.67 7.54 -9.19
C LEU A 74 -5.22 7.15 -7.79
N THR A 75 -3.99 7.47 -7.41
CA THR A 75 -3.47 7.15 -6.07
C THR A 75 -4.22 7.87 -4.96
N TRP A 76 -4.85 9.00 -5.29
CA TRP A 76 -5.62 9.81 -4.36
C TRP A 76 -7.10 9.44 -4.29
N VAL A 77 -7.76 9.21 -5.41
CA VAL A 77 -9.23 9.04 -5.47
C VAL A 77 -9.76 7.80 -4.76
N CYS A 78 -8.90 6.83 -4.45
CA CYS A 78 -9.27 5.66 -3.68
C CYS A 78 -9.65 5.99 -2.23
N ARG A 79 -9.16 7.11 -1.69
CA ARG A 79 -9.32 7.49 -0.28
C ARG A 79 -10.77 7.75 0.13
N ASP A 80 -11.58 8.34 -0.73
CA ASP A 80 -13.00 8.59 -0.45
C ASP A 80 -13.77 7.30 -0.20
N LEU A 81 -13.52 6.27 -1.03
CA LEU A 81 -14.15 4.97 -0.84
C LEU A 81 -13.62 4.28 0.40
N MET A 82 -12.32 4.31 0.64
CA MET A 82 -11.70 3.77 1.85
C MET A 82 -12.33 4.34 3.11
N LYS A 83 -12.48 5.68 3.17
CA LYS A 83 -13.09 6.38 4.31
C LYS A 83 -14.53 5.92 4.56
N LYS A 84 -15.33 5.76 3.50
CA LYS A 84 -16.71 5.23 3.58
C LYS A 84 -16.76 3.79 4.09
N GLN A 85 -15.70 3.03 3.92
CA GLN A 85 -15.59 1.63 4.29
C GLN A 85 -14.95 1.38 5.65
N LYS A 86 -14.50 2.41 6.37
CA LYS A 86 -13.67 2.31 7.59
C LYS A 86 -14.22 1.34 8.65
N ASN A 87 -15.53 1.13 8.70
CA ASN A 87 -16.18 0.24 9.66
C ASN A 87 -16.55 -1.14 9.10
N GLN A 88 -16.30 -1.40 7.80
CA GLN A 88 -16.76 -2.61 7.11
C GLN A 88 -15.72 -3.72 7.07
N PHE A 89 -14.44 -3.38 7.27
CA PHE A 89 -13.32 -4.30 7.14
C PHE A 89 -12.44 -4.28 8.39
N ASP A 90 -11.72 -5.38 8.59
CA ASP A 90 -10.79 -5.55 9.70
C ASP A 90 -9.40 -5.07 9.33
N ILE A 91 -9.04 -5.15 8.03
CA ILE A 91 -7.73 -4.75 7.49
C ILE A 91 -7.95 -3.96 6.21
N PHE A 92 -7.17 -2.88 6.05
CA PHE A 92 -7.10 -2.04 4.86
C PHE A 92 -5.71 -2.11 4.26
N ILE A 93 -5.63 -2.35 2.97
CA ILE A 93 -4.41 -2.38 2.18
C ILE A 93 -4.54 -1.41 1.02
N TYR A 94 -3.57 -0.52 0.89
CA TYR A 94 -3.28 0.20 -0.35
C TYR A 94 -2.07 -0.45 -0.99
N CYS A 95 -2.16 -0.75 -2.27
CA CYS A 95 -1.10 -1.42 -3.00
C CYS A 95 -1.10 -0.97 -4.46
N GLU A 96 0.04 -0.54 -4.99
CA GLU A 96 0.15 -0.27 -6.42
C GLU A 96 0.13 -1.58 -7.23
N ASP A 97 -0.22 -1.48 -8.52
CA ASP A 97 -0.53 -2.60 -9.40
C ASP A 97 0.67 -3.49 -9.75
N ASP A 98 1.87 -3.08 -9.34
CA ASP A 98 3.13 -3.78 -9.58
C ASP A 98 3.80 -4.32 -8.29
N ILE A 99 3.11 -4.29 -7.16
CA ILE A 99 3.64 -4.77 -5.88
C ILE A 99 2.95 -6.08 -5.46
N LEU A 100 3.74 -7.13 -5.24
CA LEU A 100 3.26 -8.41 -4.73
C LEU A 100 3.28 -8.44 -3.20
N PHE A 101 2.10 -8.55 -2.61
CA PHE A 101 1.93 -8.81 -1.19
C PHE A 101 1.23 -10.14 -0.99
N THR A 102 1.89 -11.06 -0.31
CA THR A 102 1.47 -12.46 -0.20
C THR A 102 0.87 -12.78 1.17
N LYS A 103 0.22 -13.93 1.28
CA LYS A 103 -0.26 -14.47 2.56
C LYS A 103 0.87 -14.64 3.59
N LYS A 104 2.13 -14.88 3.16
CA LYS A 104 3.29 -14.95 4.03
C LYS A 104 3.60 -13.57 4.66
N ASN A 105 3.51 -12.51 3.86
CA ASN A 105 3.68 -11.13 4.35
C ASN A 105 2.57 -10.77 5.35
N LEU A 106 1.31 -11.10 5.07
CA LEU A 106 0.21 -10.88 6.00
C LEU A 106 0.43 -11.61 7.33
N LYS A 107 0.91 -12.86 7.31
CA LYS A 107 1.25 -13.60 8.55
C LYS A 107 2.32 -12.88 9.37
N TYR A 108 3.35 -12.39 8.70
CA TYR A 108 4.42 -11.64 9.35
C TYR A 108 3.88 -10.35 9.98
N TRP A 109 3.08 -9.58 9.24
CA TRP A 109 2.48 -8.36 9.73
C TRP A 109 1.58 -8.62 10.95
N LEU A 110 0.66 -9.58 10.88
CA LEU A 110 -0.21 -9.96 12.02
C LEU A 110 0.56 -10.42 13.25
N LYS A 111 1.77 -10.98 13.06
CA LYS A 111 2.60 -11.43 14.18
C LYS A 111 3.25 -10.27 14.93
N TYR A 112 3.66 -9.23 14.23
CA TYR A 112 4.55 -8.21 14.79
C TYR A 112 3.95 -6.80 14.86
N LYS A 113 2.81 -6.54 14.22
CA LYS A 113 2.24 -5.18 14.16
C LYS A 113 1.96 -4.60 15.55
N ASP A 114 1.34 -5.37 16.44
CA ASP A 114 0.97 -4.88 17.77
C ASP A 114 2.21 -4.56 18.62
N LEU A 115 3.27 -5.37 18.47
CA LEU A 115 4.56 -5.12 19.10
C LEU A 115 5.18 -3.81 18.59
N CYS A 116 5.13 -3.55 17.29
CA CYS A 116 5.65 -2.30 16.72
C CYS A 116 4.80 -1.10 17.15
N VAL A 117 3.48 -1.20 17.07
CA VAL A 117 2.55 -0.12 17.43
C VAL A 117 2.67 0.25 18.91
N SER A 118 2.85 -0.71 19.81
CA SER A 118 3.06 -0.44 21.24
C SER A 118 4.34 0.38 21.54
N GLN A 119 5.27 0.41 20.59
CA GLN A 119 6.52 1.18 20.66
C GLN A 119 6.50 2.44 19.78
N GLY A 120 5.33 2.83 19.27
CA GLY A 120 5.16 4.03 18.45
C GLY A 120 5.58 3.87 16.98
N TYR A 121 5.71 2.62 16.47
CA TYR A 121 6.11 2.36 15.10
C TYR A 121 5.03 1.64 14.31
N ASN A 122 4.83 2.02 13.05
CA ASN A 122 4.03 1.24 12.12
C ASN A 122 4.91 0.20 11.42
N LEU A 123 4.45 -1.05 11.40
CA LEU A 123 5.15 -2.12 10.70
C LEU A 123 4.88 -2.04 9.20
N GLY A 124 5.92 -1.76 8.43
CA GLY A 124 5.91 -1.76 6.97
C GLY A 124 6.74 -2.91 6.38
N PHE A 125 6.96 -2.82 5.07
CA PHE A 125 7.75 -3.78 4.30
C PHE A 125 8.75 -3.04 3.42
N LEU A 126 9.90 -3.65 3.21
CA LEU A 126 10.85 -3.20 2.20
C LEU A 126 10.47 -3.81 0.85
N ARG A 127 10.42 -2.98 -0.17
CA ARG A 127 10.23 -3.43 -1.54
C ARG A 127 11.53 -4.05 -2.05
N VAL A 128 11.43 -5.27 -2.54
CA VAL A 128 12.56 -5.99 -3.13
C VAL A 128 12.23 -6.42 -4.55
N GLU A 129 13.23 -6.32 -5.42
CA GLU A 129 13.17 -6.81 -6.78
C GLU A 129 14.11 -8.01 -6.95
N LYS A 130 13.71 -8.91 -7.83
CA LYS A 130 14.52 -10.07 -8.17
C LYS A 130 15.22 -9.85 -9.51
N ASN A 131 16.52 -9.91 -9.49
CA ASN A 131 17.30 -9.85 -10.72
C ASN A 131 17.00 -11.09 -11.58
N LYS A 132 16.63 -10.86 -12.84
CA LYS A 132 16.25 -11.92 -13.79
C LYS A 132 17.41 -12.87 -14.11
N LYS A 133 18.64 -12.36 -14.18
CA LYS A 133 19.84 -13.11 -14.57
C LYS A 133 20.38 -13.97 -13.43
N ASN A 134 20.71 -13.38 -12.29
CA ASN A 134 21.40 -14.06 -11.18
C ASN A 134 20.47 -14.47 -10.03
N LYS A 135 19.16 -14.15 -10.12
CA LYS A 135 18.13 -14.44 -9.10
C LYS A 135 18.35 -13.76 -7.75
N HIS A 136 19.33 -12.90 -7.60
CA HIS A 136 19.56 -12.14 -6.37
C HIS A 136 18.42 -11.18 -6.10
N LEU A 137 18.11 -10.98 -4.83
CA LEU A 137 17.17 -9.96 -4.36
C LEU A 137 17.96 -8.70 -4.02
N TYR A 138 17.46 -7.57 -4.44
CA TYR A 138 17.97 -6.26 -4.04
C TYR A 138 16.82 -5.35 -3.65
N SER A 139 17.08 -4.41 -2.76
CA SER A 139 16.08 -3.43 -2.39
C SER A 139 15.88 -2.45 -3.53
N ALA A 140 14.62 -2.24 -3.92
CA ALA A 140 14.26 -1.18 -4.87
C ALA A 140 14.23 0.19 -4.18
N ASP A 141 14.16 0.22 -2.86
CA ASP A 141 14.19 1.43 -2.07
C ASP A 141 15.64 1.72 -1.65
N HIS A 142 16.07 2.97 -1.78
CA HIS A 142 17.41 3.38 -1.34
C HIS A 142 17.49 3.30 0.19
N ILE A 143 17.83 2.12 0.68
CA ILE A 143 18.28 1.98 2.05
C ILE A 143 19.73 2.47 2.08
N LYS A 144 19.94 3.78 2.20
CA LYS A 144 21.21 4.26 2.77
C LYS A 144 21.34 3.49 4.07
N LYS A 145 22.47 2.81 4.31
CA LYS A 145 22.72 2.01 5.52
C LYS A 145 22.00 2.66 6.69
N SER A 146 20.83 2.13 7.02
CA SER A 146 20.07 2.68 8.12
C SER A 146 20.91 2.45 9.35
N LYS A 147 21.41 3.52 9.94
CA LYS A 147 22.14 3.47 11.22
C LYS A 147 21.22 3.04 12.36
N TYR A 148 19.92 2.99 12.09
CA TYR A 148 18.91 2.78 13.10
C TYR A 148 18.22 1.44 12.91
N THR A 149 18.53 0.53 13.82
CA THR A 149 17.77 -0.69 14.03
C THR A 149 17.18 -0.64 15.43
N ILE A 150 15.98 -1.15 15.59
CA ILE A 150 15.39 -1.39 16.90
C ILE A 150 15.24 -2.88 17.11
N LYS A 151 15.51 -3.32 18.31
CA LYS A 151 15.26 -4.70 18.74
C LYS A 151 14.00 -4.73 19.58
N LEU A 152 12.97 -5.36 19.05
CA LEU A 152 11.72 -5.58 19.77
C LEU A 152 11.56 -7.07 20.00
N ASP A 153 11.50 -7.47 21.26
CA ASP A 153 11.60 -8.86 21.68
C ASP A 153 12.88 -9.50 21.10
N LYS A 154 12.78 -10.59 20.39
CA LYS A 154 13.92 -11.30 19.76
C LYS A 154 14.13 -10.92 18.29
N THR A 155 13.43 -9.91 17.78
CA THR A 155 13.44 -9.52 16.36
C THR A 155 14.05 -8.14 16.18
N ASN A 156 14.97 -8.03 15.23
CA ASN A 156 15.53 -6.74 14.81
C ASN A 156 14.69 -6.15 13.67
N PHE A 157 14.33 -4.89 13.78
CA PHE A 157 13.64 -4.12 12.75
C PHE A 157 14.54 -2.99 12.27
N ILE A 158 14.47 -2.68 10.98
CA ILE A 158 15.18 -1.57 10.37
C ILE A 158 14.24 -0.38 10.34
N ILE A 159 14.71 0.79 10.76
CA ILE A 159 14.00 2.06 10.58
C ILE A 159 14.51 2.66 9.27
N PRO A 160 13.74 2.62 8.16
CA PRO A 160 14.21 3.15 6.88
C PRO A 160 14.25 4.68 6.93
N SER A 161 15.28 5.27 6.33
CA SER A 161 15.40 6.74 6.20
C SER A 161 14.41 7.32 5.19
N SER A 162 13.86 6.48 4.31
CA SER A 162 12.86 6.84 3.31
C SER A 162 11.89 5.68 3.12
N PRO A 163 10.74 5.69 3.81
CA PRO A 163 9.80 4.58 3.82
C PRO A 163 8.84 4.56 2.62
N HIS A 164 9.24 5.08 1.47
CA HIS A 164 8.43 5.06 0.26
C HIS A 164 8.37 3.64 -0.31
N CYS A 165 7.21 3.01 -0.21
CA CYS A 165 7.01 1.64 -0.67
C CYS A 165 5.80 1.44 -1.58
N SER A 166 5.07 2.49 -1.91
CA SER A 166 3.82 2.41 -2.72
C SER A 166 2.83 1.35 -2.19
N PHE A 167 2.91 1.11 -0.91
CA PHE A 167 2.15 0.10 -0.19
C PHE A 167 1.99 0.51 1.27
N TRP A 168 0.80 0.32 1.83
CA TRP A 168 0.59 0.34 3.26
C TRP A 168 -0.53 -0.62 3.68
N ILE A 169 -0.47 -1.05 4.93
CA ILE A 169 -1.43 -1.95 5.55
C ILE A 169 -1.73 -1.48 6.97
N TYR A 170 -3.01 -1.40 7.31
CA TYR A 170 -3.49 -1.01 8.64
C TYR A 170 -4.63 -1.91 9.07
N ASP A 171 -4.74 -2.17 10.37
CA ASP A 171 -5.97 -2.71 10.91
C ASP A 171 -7.06 -1.61 11.02
N LYS A 172 -8.25 -2.02 11.44
CA LYS A 172 -9.40 -1.12 11.58
C LYS A 172 -9.11 0.06 12.53
N LYS A 173 -8.36 -0.16 13.61
CA LYS A 173 -8.02 0.88 14.58
C LYS A 173 -7.03 1.88 13.99
N GLU A 174 -5.89 1.39 13.50
CA GLU A 174 -4.87 2.22 12.85
C GLU A 174 -5.46 3.02 11.68
N PHE A 175 -6.28 2.36 10.84
CA PHE A 175 -6.94 3.02 9.73
C PHE A 175 -7.95 4.08 10.19
N GLY A 176 -8.71 3.78 11.26
CA GLY A 176 -9.64 4.73 11.87
C GLY A 176 -8.96 6.00 12.38
N GLU A 177 -7.76 5.88 12.94
CA GLU A 177 -6.93 7.01 13.35
C GLU A 177 -6.38 7.75 12.13
N PHE A 178 -5.82 7.05 11.16
CA PHE A 178 -5.23 7.62 9.96
C PHE A 178 -6.20 8.48 9.16
N VAL A 179 -7.45 8.04 8.96
CA VAL A 179 -8.45 8.78 8.17
C VAL A 179 -8.87 10.12 8.80
N ASN A 180 -8.56 10.33 10.07
CA ASN A 180 -8.84 11.60 10.77
C ASN A 180 -7.65 12.58 10.72
N THR A 181 -6.51 12.18 10.18
CA THR A 181 -5.33 13.02 10.08
C THR A 181 -5.36 13.96 8.87
N LYS A 182 -4.59 15.05 8.93
CA LYS A 182 -4.33 15.92 7.77
C LYS A 182 -3.63 15.17 6.63
N TYR A 183 -2.90 14.09 6.93
CA TYR A 183 -2.16 13.29 5.96
C TYR A 183 -3.04 12.39 5.11
N PHE A 184 -4.20 11.99 5.64
CA PHE A 184 -5.21 11.33 4.85
C PHE A 184 -6.06 12.35 4.08
N ASN A 185 -6.38 13.49 4.67
CA ASN A 185 -7.35 14.47 4.18
C ASN A 185 -6.71 15.66 3.45
N PHE A 186 -5.42 15.61 3.07
CA PHE A 186 -4.82 16.69 2.29
C PHE A 186 -5.52 16.87 0.94
N LYS A 187 -5.65 18.12 0.48
CA LYS A 187 -6.24 18.41 -0.82
C LYS A 187 -5.26 18.08 -1.94
N TRP A 188 -5.74 17.42 -2.96
CA TRP A 188 -4.96 17.20 -4.16
C TRP A 188 -4.58 18.53 -4.80
N LYS A 189 -3.30 18.79 -4.91
CA LYS A 189 -2.74 19.88 -5.71
C LYS A 189 -1.61 19.28 -6.55
N TRP A 190 -1.63 19.56 -7.83
CA TRP A 190 -0.46 19.29 -8.66
C TRP A 190 0.60 20.34 -8.30
N THR A 191 1.48 20.02 -7.41
CA THR A 191 2.68 20.81 -7.15
C THR A 191 3.79 20.24 -8.04
N GLY A 192 3.72 20.52 -9.33
CA GLY A 192 4.85 20.29 -10.18
C GLY A 192 6.02 21.04 -9.59
N ILE A 193 7.08 20.33 -9.18
CA ILE A 193 8.43 20.83 -8.94
C ILE A 193 8.73 21.27 -7.51
N SER A 194 9.87 20.85 -7.12
CA SER A 194 10.81 21.31 -6.12
C SER A 194 10.85 20.50 -4.82
N GLY A 195 11.68 19.45 -4.82
CA GLY A 195 12.23 18.88 -3.57
C GLY A 195 11.23 18.25 -2.61
N VAL A 196 9.94 18.45 -2.83
CA VAL A 196 8.82 17.93 -2.07
C VAL A 196 8.23 16.75 -2.84
N LEU A 197 7.85 15.71 -2.13
CA LEU A 197 7.17 14.55 -2.70
C LEU A 197 6.02 14.99 -3.62
N LEU A 198 5.96 14.39 -4.80
CA LEU A 198 4.83 14.54 -5.70
C LEU A 198 3.57 14.03 -5.00
N ILE A 199 2.42 14.56 -5.40
CA ILE A 199 1.15 14.17 -4.78
C ILE A 199 0.87 12.67 -4.88
N ARG A 200 1.35 12.00 -5.93
CA ARG A 200 1.29 10.56 -6.08
C ARG A 200 2.00 9.85 -4.93
N GLU A 201 3.21 10.26 -4.63
CA GLU A 201 4.01 9.68 -3.56
C GLU A 201 3.38 9.96 -2.20
N MET A 202 2.92 11.18 -1.96
CA MET A 202 2.21 11.52 -0.73
C MET A 202 0.95 10.67 -0.53
N ALA A 203 0.21 10.37 -1.60
CA ALA A 203 -1.00 9.55 -1.52
C ALA A 203 -0.68 8.07 -1.25
N SER A 204 0.46 7.57 -1.72
CA SER A 204 0.87 6.17 -1.63
C SER A 204 1.66 5.82 -0.37
N ILE A 205 2.18 6.81 0.35
CA ILE A 205 3.04 6.59 1.52
C ILE A 205 2.25 6.13 2.76
N GLY A 206 1.00 6.54 2.89
CA GLY A 206 0.23 6.23 4.08
C GLY A 206 0.71 7.01 5.31
N TRP A 207 0.55 6.43 6.50
CA TRP A 207 0.85 7.09 7.77
C TRP A 207 2.36 7.20 8.04
N HIS A 208 3.14 6.19 7.68
CA HIS A 208 4.59 6.22 7.89
C HIS A 208 5.34 7.21 6.99
N GLY A 209 4.70 7.77 5.98
CA GLY A 209 5.24 8.89 5.19
C GLY A 209 5.22 10.24 5.88
N ILE A 210 4.58 10.33 7.04
CA ILE A 210 4.48 11.57 7.81
C ILE A 210 5.87 12.15 8.14
N ASN A 211 6.86 11.30 8.32
CA ASN A 211 8.20 11.71 8.71
C ASN A 211 9.11 12.12 7.56
N MET A 212 8.71 11.86 6.33
CA MET A 212 9.51 12.26 5.16
C MET A 212 9.58 13.78 4.98
N ASN A 213 8.73 14.53 5.65
CA ASN A 213 8.72 16.01 5.62
C ASN A 213 9.50 16.66 6.76
N GLY A 214 10.43 15.95 7.41
CA GLY A 214 11.24 16.50 8.49
C GLY A 214 10.53 16.63 9.82
N THR A 215 9.30 16.16 9.94
CA THR A 215 8.65 16.01 11.23
C THR A 215 9.09 14.70 11.86
N THR A 216 9.88 14.79 12.92
CA THR A 216 10.24 13.64 13.75
C THR A 216 8.99 12.94 14.26
N MET A 217 8.97 11.60 14.14
CA MET A 217 8.10 10.81 15.00
C MET A 217 8.61 11.02 16.43
N ASN A 218 7.85 11.66 17.25
CA ASN A 218 7.98 11.57 18.69
C ASN A 218 7.20 10.36 19.15
#